data_00ffbcf6d72184c5a9f1b5c0c283424c
#
_entry.id   00ffbcf6d72184c5a9f1b5c0c283424c
#
_cell.length_a   1.000
_cell.length_b   1.000
_cell.length_c   1.000
_cell.angle_alpha   90.00
_cell.angle_beta   90.00
_cell.angle_gamma   90.00
#
_symmetry.space_group_name_H-M   'P 1'
#
loop_
_entity.id
_entity.type
_entity.pdbx_description
1 polymer ?
#
loop_
_entity_poly.entity_id
_entity_poly.type
_entity_poly.pdbx_seq_one_letter_code
_entity_poly.pdbx_strand_id
1 'polypeptide(L)'
;MLDGFEHRRAIAQARLRLFGSAPVQQIGRYTIERRIGAGGMGEVYLGHDEELDRKVAIKRVLAGFTSEREQARLRSEARALAKLSHPNVVQVYEIGEHEQRTFLAMEFVEGQTLAAWLAEQPRDWRAVLERFVAAGEGLAAAHRAGVIHRDFKPDNVLLGLEGSV
;
A
#
# COMPACT_ATOMS: atom_id res chain seq x y z
N MET A 1 1.37 22.20 -5.07
CA MET A 1 2.48 22.03 -6.05
C MET A 1 2.62 20.53 -6.25
N LEU A 2 2.45 20.03 -7.48
CA LEU A 2 2.60 18.59 -7.76
C LEU A 2 4.03 18.16 -7.45
N ASP A 3 4.19 17.03 -6.76
CA ASP A 3 5.49 16.42 -6.53
C ASP A 3 6.19 16.14 -7.86
N GLY A 4 7.52 16.23 -7.90
CA GLY A 4 8.32 16.01 -9.12
C GLY A 4 8.07 14.65 -9.78
N PHE A 5 7.68 13.63 -8.99
CA PHE A 5 7.29 12.31 -9.49
C PHE A 5 5.95 12.36 -10.24
N GLU A 6 4.91 12.94 -9.65
CA GLU A 6 3.60 13.10 -10.31
C GLU A 6 3.67 14.01 -11.54
N HIS A 7 4.53 15.03 -11.50
CA HIS A 7 4.77 15.88 -12.65
C HIS A 7 5.39 15.11 -13.81
N ARG A 8 6.45 14.30 -13.56
CA ARG A 8 7.04 13.44 -14.59
C ARG A 8 6.07 12.42 -15.14
N ARG A 9 5.22 11.86 -14.28
CA ARG A 9 4.18 10.90 -14.68
C ARG A 9 3.14 11.55 -15.61
N ALA A 10 2.69 12.76 -15.30
CA ALA A 10 1.78 13.51 -16.17
C ALA A 10 2.40 13.78 -17.55
N ILE A 11 3.69 14.16 -17.59
CA ILE A 11 4.43 14.34 -18.84
C ILE A 11 4.57 13.02 -19.59
N ALA A 12 4.88 11.92 -18.91
CA ALA A 12 5.00 10.60 -19.53
C ALA A 12 3.68 10.14 -20.15
N GLN A 13 2.55 10.33 -19.44
CA GLN A 13 1.22 10.03 -19.99
C GLN A 13 0.85 10.92 -21.19
N ALA A 14 1.21 12.20 -21.16
CA ALA A 14 1.02 13.10 -22.29
C ALA A 14 1.86 12.66 -23.50
N ARG A 15 3.13 12.27 -23.27
CA ARG A 15 4.01 11.74 -24.33
C ARG A 15 3.49 10.44 -24.92
N LEU A 16 2.96 9.51 -24.11
CA LEU A 16 2.35 8.28 -24.60
C LEU A 16 1.18 8.57 -25.55
N ARG A 17 0.33 9.54 -25.19
CA ARG A 17 -0.81 9.95 -26.03
C ARG A 17 -0.38 10.62 -27.33
N LEU A 18 0.72 11.37 -27.32
CA LEU A 18 1.18 12.17 -28.44
C LEU A 18 2.16 11.42 -29.37
N PHE A 19 2.98 10.52 -28.82
CA PHE A 19 4.11 9.91 -29.54
C PHE A 19 4.15 8.38 -29.46
N GLY A 20 3.14 7.74 -28.81
CA GLY A 20 3.05 6.28 -28.73
C GLY A 20 4.11 5.61 -27.84
N SER A 21 4.97 6.39 -27.16
CA SER A 21 5.98 5.89 -26.21
C SER A 21 6.10 6.80 -24.99
N ALA A 22 6.05 6.22 -23.80
CA ALA A 22 6.40 6.92 -22.55
C ALA A 22 7.55 6.18 -21.88
N PRO A 23 8.47 6.89 -21.21
CA PRO A 23 9.43 6.22 -20.34
C PRO A 23 8.67 5.45 -19.27
N VAL A 24 9.02 4.19 -19.10
CA VAL A 24 8.50 3.35 -18.01
C VAL A 24 8.91 3.98 -16.70
N GLN A 25 7.94 4.31 -15.86
CA GLN A 25 8.21 4.91 -14.57
C GLN A 25 8.45 3.81 -13.55
N GLN A 26 9.56 3.87 -12.83
CA GLN A 26 9.93 2.88 -11.82
C GLN A 26 10.05 3.50 -10.44
N ILE A 27 9.79 2.69 -9.41
CA ILE A 27 10.16 2.95 -8.01
C ILE A 27 10.96 1.73 -7.55
N GLY A 28 12.27 1.92 -7.29
CA GLY A 28 13.17 0.78 -7.12
C GLY A 28 13.20 -0.07 -8.39
N ARG A 29 12.98 -1.38 -8.27
CA ARG A 29 12.88 -2.32 -9.39
C ARG A 29 11.47 -2.46 -9.98
N TYR A 30 10.46 -1.85 -9.34
CA TYR A 30 9.05 -2.03 -9.68
C TYR A 30 8.61 -1.08 -10.78
N THR A 31 7.98 -1.62 -11.82
CA THR A 31 7.34 -0.85 -12.88
C THR A 31 6.00 -0.32 -12.42
N ILE A 32 5.76 0.98 -12.50
CA ILE A 32 4.53 1.63 -12.02
C ILE A 32 3.46 1.64 -13.11
N GLU A 33 2.31 1.05 -12.80
CA GLU A 33 1.16 1.06 -13.69
C GLU A 33 0.27 2.28 -13.47
N ARG A 34 -0.21 2.48 -12.23
CA ARG A 34 -1.11 3.57 -11.88
C ARG A 34 -1.10 3.87 -10.39
N ARG A 35 -1.53 5.07 -10.02
CA ARG A 35 -1.81 5.41 -8.62
C ARG A 35 -3.16 4.81 -8.22
N ILE A 36 -3.21 4.17 -7.05
CA ILE A 36 -4.42 3.54 -6.48
C ILE A 36 -4.90 4.22 -5.21
N GLY A 37 -4.07 5.04 -4.57
CA GLY A 37 -4.46 5.79 -3.37
C GLY A 37 -3.55 6.97 -3.10
N ALA A 38 -4.06 7.94 -2.34
CA ALA A 38 -3.28 9.05 -1.79
C ALA A 38 -3.90 9.47 -0.45
N GLY A 39 -3.06 9.82 0.52
CA GLY A 39 -3.49 10.26 1.85
C GLY A 39 -2.38 10.97 2.62
N GLY A 40 -2.64 11.32 3.87
CA GLY A 40 -1.70 12.05 4.72
C GLY A 40 -0.34 11.38 4.93
N MET A 41 -0.27 10.06 4.80
CA MET A 41 0.97 9.28 4.96
C MET A 41 1.73 9.01 3.66
N GLY A 42 1.17 9.39 2.50
CA GLY A 42 1.82 9.14 1.21
C GLY A 42 0.87 8.73 0.10
N GLU A 43 1.47 8.24 -0.96
CA GLU A 43 0.79 7.78 -2.15
C GLU A 43 0.98 6.28 -2.31
N VAL A 44 -0.04 5.60 -2.83
CA VAL A 44 0.00 4.17 -3.11
C VAL A 44 -0.18 3.94 -4.60
N TYR A 45 0.69 3.15 -5.17
CA TYR A 45 0.70 2.80 -6.59
C TYR A 45 0.50 1.30 -6.77
N LEU A 46 -0.21 0.93 -7.82
CA LEU A 46 -0.11 -0.41 -8.39
C LEU A 46 1.14 -0.47 -9.24
N GLY A 47 1.96 -1.46 -9.01
CA GLY A 47 3.16 -1.73 -9.79
C GLY A 47 3.29 -3.21 -10.09
N HIS A 48 4.30 -3.53 -10.91
CA HIS A 48 4.66 -4.88 -11.29
C HIS A 48 6.10 -5.20 -10.89
N ASP A 49 6.30 -6.35 -10.27
CA ASP A 49 7.61 -6.94 -9.98
C ASP A 49 7.98 -7.84 -11.16
N GLU A 50 8.82 -7.32 -12.07
CA GLU A 50 9.21 -8.04 -13.28
C GLU A 50 10.02 -9.33 -12.99
N GLU A 51 10.74 -9.38 -11.85
CA GLU A 51 11.54 -10.56 -11.48
C GLU A 51 10.67 -11.73 -11.03
N LEU A 52 9.57 -11.43 -10.35
CA LEU A 52 8.67 -12.44 -9.77
C LEU A 52 7.33 -12.52 -10.51
N ASP A 53 7.18 -11.76 -11.61
CA ASP A 53 5.98 -11.68 -12.46
C ASP A 53 4.69 -11.55 -11.64
N ARG A 54 4.64 -10.52 -10.77
CA ARG A 54 3.49 -10.31 -9.89
C ARG A 54 3.14 -8.84 -9.71
N LYS A 55 1.85 -8.56 -9.46
CA LYS A 55 1.37 -7.26 -9.03
C LYS A 55 1.80 -6.96 -7.59
N VAL A 56 2.16 -5.72 -7.33
CA VAL A 56 2.54 -5.22 -6.01
C VAL A 56 1.87 -3.88 -5.73
N ALA A 57 1.57 -3.60 -4.47
CA ALA A 57 1.21 -2.27 -4.01
C ALA A 57 2.48 -1.57 -3.49
N ILE A 58 2.74 -0.36 -3.96
CA ILE A 58 3.92 0.40 -3.58
C ILE A 58 3.48 1.67 -2.87
N LYS A 59 3.69 1.72 -1.57
CA LYS A 59 3.43 2.91 -0.75
C LYS A 59 4.68 3.78 -0.69
N ARG A 60 4.61 4.96 -1.29
CA ARG A 60 5.65 5.98 -1.25
C ARG A 60 5.35 6.96 -0.13
N VAL A 61 6.23 7.05 0.85
CA VAL A 61 6.05 7.91 2.02
C VAL A 61 6.31 9.36 1.63
N LEU A 62 5.46 10.29 2.09
CA LEU A 62 5.64 11.71 1.83
C LEU A 62 6.93 12.24 2.46
N ALA A 63 7.54 13.26 1.84
CA ALA A 63 8.80 13.89 2.24
C ALA A 63 8.75 14.69 3.57
N GLY A 64 7.70 14.52 4.39
CA GLY A 64 7.52 15.25 5.65
C GLY A 64 8.16 14.57 6.88
N PHE A 65 8.64 13.35 6.75
CA PHE A 65 9.40 12.66 7.82
C PHE A 65 10.87 13.05 7.68
N THR A 66 11.20 14.24 8.18
CA THR A 66 12.51 14.88 7.92
C THR A 66 13.58 14.52 8.94
N SER A 67 13.24 13.90 10.07
CA SER A 67 14.25 13.49 11.04
C SER A 67 14.74 12.06 10.78
N GLU A 68 16.05 11.85 10.89
CA GLU A 68 16.67 10.51 10.82
C GLU A 68 16.02 9.51 11.81
N ARG A 69 15.57 10.01 12.95
CA ARG A 69 14.90 9.20 13.99
C ARG A 69 13.53 8.67 13.52
N GLU A 70 12.75 9.48 12.81
CA GLU A 70 11.44 9.07 12.26
C GLU A 70 11.63 8.07 11.12
N GLN A 71 12.62 8.29 10.26
CA GLN A 71 12.96 7.35 9.20
C GLN A 71 13.46 6.01 9.75
N ALA A 72 14.33 6.03 10.77
CA ALA A 72 14.82 4.82 11.43
C ALA A 72 13.66 4.04 12.08
N ARG A 73 12.71 4.74 12.70
CA ARG A 73 11.52 4.14 13.30
C ARG A 73 10.62 3.50 12.25
N LEU A 74 10.34 4.21 11.15
CA LEU A 74 9.55 3.68 10.04
C LEU A 74 10.18 2.41 9.46
N ARG A 75 11.50 2.42 9.24
CA ARG A 75 12.25 1.25 8.76
C ARG A 75 12.18 0.08 9.76
N SER A 76 12.23 0.36 11.07
CA SER A 76 12.12 -0.66 12.12
C SER A 76 10.73 -1.29 12.16
N GLU A 77 9.67 -0.49 12.15
CA GLU A 77 8.28 -0.94 12.13
C GLU A 77 8.00 -1.77 10.85
N ALA A 78 8.45 -1.30 9.71
CA ALA A 78 8.26 -1.99 8.45
C ALA A 78 9.07 -3.32 8.36
N ARG A 79 10.26 -3.40 8.99
CA ARG A 79 11.01 -4.66 9.12
C ARG A 79 10.29 -5.67 10.03
N ALA A 80 9.60 -5.20 11.07
CA ALA A 80 8.79 -6.07 11.92
C ALA A 80 7.58 -6.61 11.13
N LEU A 81 6.90 -5.77 10.35
CA LEU A 81 5.81 -6.19 9.47
C LEU A 81 6.28 -7.16 8.38
N ALA A 82 7.46 -6.97 7.80
CA ALA A 82 8.00 -7.87 6.77
C ALA A 82 8.27 -9.30 7.30
N LYS A 83 8.47 -9.46 8.61
CA LYS A 83 8.63 -10.78 9.27
C LYS A 83 7.30 -11.41 9.67
N LEU A 84 6.22 -10.64 9.67
CA LEU A 84 4.89 -11.10 10.05
C LEU A 84 4.21 -11.74 8.84
N SER A 85 3.92 -13.02 8.93
CA SER A 85 3.07 -13.75 7.97
C SER A 85 1.78 -14.13 8.67
N HIS A 86 0.67 -13.56 8.22
CA HIS A 86 -0.66 -13.83 8.77
C HIS A 86 -1.72 -13.60 7.68
N PRO A 87 -2.74 -14.45 7.53
CA PRO A 87 -3.72 -14.35 6.45
C PRO A 87 -4.47 -13.01 6.41
N ASN A 88 -4.62 -12.35 7.56
CA ASN A 88 -5.33 -11.07 7.66
C ASN A 88 -4.36 -9.88 7.85
N VAL A 89 -3.14 -9.98 7.37
CA VAL A 89 -2.16 -8.89 7.37
C VAL A 89 -1.47 -8.84 6.02
N VAL A 90 -1.58 -7.71 5.33
CA VAL A 90 -0.89 -7.48 4.05
C VAL A 90 0.61 -7.72 4.20
N GLN A 91 1.14 -8.63 3.40
CA GLN A 91 2.55 -9.00 3.45
C GLN A 91 3.42 -7.87 2.90
N VAL A 92 4.38 -7.41 3.68
CA VAL A 92 5.43 -6.48 3.22
C VAL A 92 6.56 -7.30 2.59
N TYR A 93 6.91 -6.98 1.34
CA TYR A 93 7.96 -7.66 0.59
C TYR A 93 9.31 -6.96 0.69
N GLU A 94 9.30 -5.63 0.58
CA GLU A 94 10.53 -4.83 0.54
C GLU A 94 10.32 -3.44 1.15
N ILE A 95 11.38 -2.92 1.74
CA ILE A 95 11.52 -1.52 2.13
C ILE A 95 12.74 -0.99 1.42
N GLY A 96 12.55 -0.01 0.58
CA GLY A 96 13.61 0.60 -0.20
C GLY A 96 13.59 2.12 -0.14
N GLU A 97 14.53 2.71 -0.85
CA GLU A 97 14.62 4.14 -1.05
C GLU A 97 14.72 4.43 -2.55
N HIS A 98 13.91 5.37 -3.02
CA HIS A 98 13.94 5.86 -4.39
C HIS A 98 13.76 7.38 -4.39
N GLU A 99 14.68 8.10 -5.06
CA GLU A 99 14.69 9.56 -5.11
C GLU A 99 14.61 10.20 -3.71
N GLN A 100 15.42 9.73 -2.77
CA GLN A 100 15.47 10.20 -1.38
C GLN A 100 14.15 10.05 -0.59
N ARG A 101 13.27 9.16 -1.03
CA ARG A 101 12.02 8.83 -0.36
C ARG A 101 11.93 7.35 -0.09
N THR A 102 11.51 7.03 1.12
CA THR A 102 11.24 5.65 1.51
C THR A 102 9.99 5.15 0.77
N PHE A 103 10.07 3.93 0.26
CA PHE A 103 8.92 3.19 -0.24
C PHE A 103 8.81 1.82 0.43
N LEU A 104 7.59 1.30 0.47
CA LEU A 104 7.26 -0.06 0.86
C LEU A 104 6.61 -0.75 -0.32
N ALA A 105 7.18 -1.87 -0.74
CA ALA A 105 6.52 -2.79 -1.67
C ALA A 105 5.82 -3.88 -0.85
N MET A 106 4.56 -4.13 -1.15
CA MET A 106 3.71 -5.04 -0.39
C MET A 106 2.74 -5.77 -1.30
N GLU A 107 2.08 -6.75 -0.76
CA GLU A 107 1.01 -7.48 -1.42
C GLU A 107 -0.05 -6.53 -1.99
N PHE A 108 -0.41 -6.77 -3.24
CA PHE A 108 -1.55 -6.11 -3.86
C PHE A 108 -2.79 -6.97 -3.66
N VAL A 109 -3.68 -6.52 -2.79
CA VAL A 109 -4.98 -7.16 -2.57
C VAL A 109 -5.95 -6.65 -3.63
N GLU A 110 -6.36 -7.53 -4.54
CA GLU A 110 -7.37 -7.21 -5.55
C GLU A 110 -8.76 -7.30 -4.90
N GLY A 111 -9.41 -6.13 -4.75
CA GLY A 111 -10.67 -6.04 -4.04
C GLY A 111 -11.01 -4.60 -3.67
N GLN A 112 -11.68 -4.42 -2.52
CA GLN A 112 -12.11 -3.10 -2.04
C GLN A 112 -11.83 -2.91 -0.56
N THR A 113 -11.99 -1.70 -0.05
CA THR A 113 -11.92 -1.44 1.39
C THR A 113 -13.18 -1.91 2.10
N LEU A 114 -13.07 -2.26 3.39
CA LEU A 114 -14.23 -2.57 4.22
C LEU A 114 -15.21 -1.38 4.27
N ALA A 115 -14.70 -0.14 4.25
CA ALA A 115 -15.54 1.06 4.19
C ALA A 115 -16.38 1.09 2.91
N ALA A 116 -15.79 0.85 1.74
CA ALA A 116 -16.50 0.78 0.47
C ALA A 116 -17.54 -0.33 0.47
N TRP A 117 -17.16 -1.52 0.94
CA TRP A 117 -18.07 -2.67 1.05
C TRP A 117 -19.29 -2.40 1.94
N LEU A 118 -19.10 -1.70 3.06
CA LEU A 118 -20.20 -1.29 3.95
C LEU A 118 -21.12 -0.24 3.31
N ALA A 119 -20.57 0.61 2.44
CA ALA A 119 -21.32 1.70 1.80
C ALA A 119 -22.13 1.24 0.58
N GLU A 120 -21.77 0.12 -0.05
CA GLU A 120 -22.45 -0.37 -1.27
C GLU A 120 -23.93 -0.70 -1.05
N GLN A 121 -24.26 -1.38 0.07
CA GLN A 121 -25.61 -1.79 0.43
C GLN A 121 -25.67 -2.20 1.91
N PRO A 122 -26.88 -2.23 2.52
CA PRO A 122 -27.06 -2.81 3.84
C PRO A 122 -26.54 -4.25 3.89
N ARG A 123 -25.80 -4.57 4.95
CA ARG A 123 -25.19 -5.89 5.15
C ARG A 123 -25.84 -6.61 6.35
N ASP A 124 -25.91 -7.92 6.31
CA ASP A 124 -26.23 -8.70 7.50
C ASP A 124 -25.16 -8.47 8.58
N TRP A 125 -25.59 -8.27 9.82
CA TRP A 125 -24.70 -7.97 10.93
C TRP A 125 -23.68 -9.08 11.19
N ARG A 126 -24.01 -10.35 10.89
CA ARG A 126 -23.08 -11.48 11.00
C ARG A 126 -21.93 -11.35 10.02
N ALA A 127 -22.24 -11.02 8.76
CA ALA A 127 -21.23 -10.80 7.74
C ALA A 127 -20.31 -9.61 8.10
N VAL A 128 -20.88 -8.56 8.70
CA VAL A 128 -20.07 -7.43 9.20
C VAL A 128 -19.16 -7.89 10.34
N LEU A 129 -19.70 -8.62 11.32
CA LEU A 129 -18.94 -9.10 12.46
C LEU A 129 -17.78 -10.01 12.03
N GLU A 130 -18.02 -10.94 11.11
CA GLU A 130 -16.96 -11.83 10.57
C GLU A 130 -15.77 -11.04 10.01
N ARG A 131 -16.02 -9.97 9.23
CA ARG A 131 -14.95 -9.12 8.67
C ARG A 131 -14.19 -8.37 9.76
N PHE A 132 -14.89 -7.84 10.75
CA PHE A 132 -14.23 -7.15 11.88
C PHE A 132 -13.44 -8.11 12.77
N VAL A 133 -13.93 -9.32 12.99
CA VAL A 133 -13.18 -10.36 13.74
C VAL A 133 -11.91 -10.72 13.00
N ALA A 134 -11.97 -11.01 11.70
CA ALA A 134 -10.78 -11.33 10.90
C ALA A 134 -9.77 -10.17 10.89
N ALA A 135 -10.23 -8.93 10.72
CA ALA A 135 -9.36 -7.75 10.81
C ALA A 135 -8.74 -7.59 12.21
N GLY A 136 -9.52 -7.88 13.27
CA GLY A 136 -9.05 -7.89 14.65
C GLY A 136 -7.98 -8.94 14.93
N GLU A 137 -8.07 -10.13 14.33
CA GLU A 137 -7.07 -11.19 14.41
C GLU A 137 -5.74 -10.74 13.77
N GLY A 138 -5.81 -10.10 12.60
CA GLY A 138 -4.65 -9.50 11.93
C GLY A 138 -4.00 -8.41 12.81
N LEU A 139 -4.81 -7.52 13.39
CA LEU A 139 -4.34 -6.48 14.30
C LEU A 139 -3.67 -7.06 15.56
N ALA A 140 -4.26 -8.12 16.14
CA ALA A 140 -3.70 -8.82 17.28
C ALA A 140 -2.37 -9.50 16.92
N ALA A 141 -2.23 -10.06 15.71
CA ALA A 141 -0.96 -10.62 15.24
C ALA A 141 0.12 -9.53 15.11
N ALA A 142 -0.22 -8.36 14.54
CA ALA A 142 0.70 -7.23 14.46
C ALA A 142 1.14 -6.75 15.86
N HIS A 143 0.22 -6.65 16.82
CA HIS A 143 0.53 -6.26 18.19
C HIS A 143 1.49 -7.25 18.88
N ARG A 144 1.30 -8.57 18.69
CA ARG A 144 2.24 -9.59 19.19
C ARG A 144 3.64 -9.46 18.60
N ALA A 145 3.74 -8.97 17.36
CA ALA A 145 5.00 -8.66 16.70
C ALA A 145 5.60 -7.29 17.10
N GLY A 146 4.97 -6.57 18.05
CA GLY A 146 5.41 -5.26 18.51
C GLY A 146 5.06 -4.09 17.59
N VAL A 147 4.16 -4.31 16.62
CA VAL A 147 3.72 -3.27 15.68
C VAL A 147 2.34 -2.75 16.08
N ILE A 148 2.22 -1.44 16.22
CA ILE A 148 0.96 -0.75 16.52
C ILE A 148 0.48 -0.02 15.27
N HIS A 149 -0.75 -0.30 14.82
CA HIS A 149 -1.30 0.25 13.56
C HIS A 149 -1.56 1.76 13.61
N ARG A 150 -2.01 2.31 14.73
CA ARG A 150 -2.30 3.74 15.03
C ARG A 150 -3.40 4.42 14.24
N ASP A 151 -3.79 3.90 13.08
CA ASP A 151 -4.87 4.43 12.22
C ASP A 151 -5.76 3.28 11.75
N PHE A 152 -6.17 2.40 12.67
CA PHE A 152 -7.07 1.29 12.34
C PHE A 152 -8.48 1.81 12.12
N LYS A 153 -9.00 1.64 10.89
CA LYS A 153 -10.33 2.05 10.45
C LYS A 153 -10.77 1.23 9.22
N PRO A 154 -12.06 1.19 8.88
CA PRO A 154 -12.55 0.42 7.73
C PRO A 154 -11.92 0.77 6.39
N ASP A 155 -11.45 2.02 6.21
CA ASP A 155 -10.72 2.43 4.99
C ASP A 155 -9.35 1.74 4.83
N ASN A 156 -8.77 1.26 5.95
CA ASN A 156 -7.46 0.60 5.98
C ASN A 156 -7.57 -0.93 6.11
N VAL A 157 -8.78 -1.48 6.01
CA VAL A 157 -9.05 -2.91 5.93
C VAL A 157 -9.42 -3.25 4.49
N LEU A 158 -8.69 -4.16 3.86
CA LEU A 158 -8.92 -4.60 2.49
C LEU A 158 -9.67 -5.92 2.49
N LEU A 159 -10.65 -6.03 1.62
CA LEU A 159 -11.40 -7.26 1.35
C LEU A 159 -11.00 -7.76 -0.02
N GLY A 160 -10.29 -8.88 -0.08
CA GLY A 160 -9.92 -9.53 -1.32
C GLY A 160 -11.12 -10.20 -2.01
N LEU A 161 -11.01 -10.42 -3.32
CA LEU A 161 -12.06 -11.07 -4.13
C LEU A 161 -12.40 -12.47 -3.64
N GLU A 162 -11.44 -13.19 -3.04
CA GLU A 162 -11.62 -14.55 -2.50
C GLU A 162 -12.13 -14.55 -1.04
N GLY A 163 -12.54 -13.40 -0.50
CA GLY A 163 -13.07 -13.27 0.84
C GLY A 163 -12.02 -13.15 1.96
N SER A 164 -10.74 -13.02 1.61
CA SER A 164 -9.68 -12.65 2.55
C SER A 164 -9.91 -11.23 3.11
N VAL A 165 -9.46 -10.99 4.34
CA VAL A 165 -9.56 -9.69 5.03
C VAL A 165 -8.17 -9.20 5.36
#